data_b27b046b48a0e654cd8183f7d5efa84c
#
_entry.id   b27b046b48a0e654cd8183f7d5efa84c
#
_cell.length_a   1.000
_cell.length_b   1.000
_cell.length_c   1.000
_cell.angle_alpha   90.00
_cell.angle_beta   90.00
_cell.angle_gamma   90.00
#
_symmetry.space_group_name_H-M   'P 1'
#
loop_
_entity.id
_entity.type
_entity.pdbx_description
1 polymer ?
#
loop_
_entity_poly.entity_id
_entity_poly.type
_entity_poly.pdbx_seq_one_letter_code
_entity_poly.pdbx_strand_id
1 'polypeptide(L)'
;GGTFRTNEEEYFKTLYPLNVTEVVAHRIGEQIFEGLTTFDDSSLAVIPHLATHWDIDPSNTKYTFYLRKGIMFHDDKCFPNGKGREMKAKDVKYCFDRICYHNPAENQGFWIFKDVVKGANEYDSLTAKGIVPDSGVSGIKIIDDYTIQIELERPYAVFLARLALIFGKIYPHEAIEKYGSEIRNHPVGTGPFYLKINRQDQVTFLARNPNYWRKDEFGNQLPYLDALRISYIKEKKNELLEFSKGNSDLVYRFPLEIIDEIVDYKKNLTPAYKGYILQYKPQIALQYYGFQHQGKIFNNKDVRKAFCYAIDRQKLCDFTLKGTGFPAFYGTVPPGTGTFDSKTVHGYSFQPSKAQEYMAKAGFPKGKGFPDITLELNSGGARNAQVAEALKKM
;
A
#
# COMPACT_ATOMS: atom_id res chain seq x y z
N GLY A 1 -10.15 25.58 -1.40
CA GLY A 1 -11.20 25.08 -0.50
C GLY A 1 -12.08 24.04 -1.15
N GLY A 2 -13.12 23.62 -0.43
CA GLY A 2 -14.08 22.64 -0.89
C GLY A 2 -13.74 21.21 -0.48
N THR A 3 -14.71 20.30 -0.72
CA THR A 3 -14.60 18.90 -0.40
C THR A 3 -14.31 18.10 -1.66
N PHE A 4 -13.24 17.33 -1.68
CA PHE A 4 -12.99 16.35 -2.73
C PHE A 4 -13.71 15.05 -2.40
N ARG A 5 -14.52 14.54 -3.34
CA ARG A 5 -15.38 13.38 -3.19
C ARG A 5 -14.87 12.24 -4.07
N THR A 6 -14.59 11.12 -3.45
CA THR A 6 -14.09 9.90 -4.12
C THR A 6 -14.82 8.67 -3.60
N ASN A 7 -14.54 7.53 -4.21
CA ASN A 7 -15.12 6.25 -3.84
C ASN A 7 -14.04 5.18 -3.70
N GLU A 8 -14.23 4.26 -2.77
CA GLU A 8 -13.52 2.99 -2.68
C GLU A 8 -14.53 1.83 -2.80
N GLU A 9 -14.12 0.71 -3.38
CA GLU A 9 -15.01 -0.44 -3.57
C GLU A 9 -15.30 -1.19 -2.28
N GLU A 10 -14.37 -1.14 -1.33
CA GLU A 10 -14.43 -1.86 -0.06
C GLU A 10 -14.08 -0.94 1.10
N TYR A 11 -14.68 -1.19 2.24
CA TYR A 11 -14.34 -0.51 3.49
C TYR A 11 -13.07 -1.12 4.08
N PHE A 12 -12.33 -0.34 4.86
CA PHE A 12 -11.12 -0.78 5.55
C PHE A 12 -11.43 -1.48 6.87
N LYS A 13 -10.53 -2.37 7.30
CA LYS A 13 -10.64 -3.05 8.62
C LYS A 13 -10.06 -2.21 9.75
N THR A 14 -8.99 -1.48 9.46
CA THR A 14 -8.25 -0.72 10.47
C THR A 14 -7.50 0.44 9.84
N LEU A 15 -7.39 1.55 10.59
CA LEU A 15 -6.47 2.65 10.28
C LEU A 15 -5.25 2.68 11.22
N TYR A 16 -5.09 1.68 12.08
CA TYR A 16 -3.89 1.57 12.90
C TYR A 16 -2.67 1.22 12.04
N PRO A 17 -1.63 2.07 11.95
CA PRO A 17 -0.54 1.91 10.98
C PRO A 17 0.11 0.53 10.98
N LEU A 18 0.33 -0.09 12.16
CA LEU A 18 0.97 -1.39 12.25
C LEU A 18 0.10 -2.56 11.78
N ASN A 19 -1.21 -2.36 11.62
CA ASN A 19 -2.15 -3.42 11.23
C ASN A 19 -2.81 -3.18 9.86
N VAL A 20 -2.38 -2.15 9.13
CA VAL A 20 -2.88 -1.85 7.78
C VAL A 20 -2.36 -2.86 6.78
N THR A 21 -3.27 -3.58 6.12
CA THR A 21 -2.97 -4.58 5.09
C THR A 21 -3.70 -4.32 3.77
N GLU A 22 -4.77 -3.51 3.78
CA GLU A 22 -5.56 -3.20 2.61
C GLU A 22 -5.12 -1.88 1.95
N VAL A 23 -5.20 -1.84 0.61
CA VAL A 23 -4.85 -0.65 -0.18
C VAL A 23 -5.70 0.57 0.19
N VAL A 24 -6.99 0.36 0.48
CA VAL A 24 -7.88 1.46 0.90
C VAL A 24 -7.42 2.08 2.23
N ALA A 25 -7.06 1.25 3.21
CA ALA A 25 -6.54 1.72 4.50
C ALA A 25 -5.20 2.47 4.34
N HIS A 26 -4.32 2.01 3.43
CA HIS A 26 -3.10 2.74 3.07
C HIS A 26 -3.41 4.14 2.54
N ARG A 27 -4.32 4.27 1.55
CA ARG A 27 -4.66 5.57 0.95
C ARG A 27 -5.22 6.55 1.97
N ILE A 28 -6.08 6.08 2.87
CA ILE A 28 -6.66 6.90 3.93
C ILE A 28 -5.59 7.22 4.99
N GLY A 29 -4.80 6.24 5.40
CA GLY A 29 -3.73 6.40 6.38
C GLY A 29 -2.67 7.42 5.98
N GLU A 30 -2.28 7.45 4.69
CA GLU A 30 -1.34 8.45 4.15
C GLU A 30 -1.85 9.89 4.22
N GLN A 31 -3.16 10.11 4.37
CA GLN A 31 -3.73 11.44 4.58
C GLN A 31 -3.69 11.87 6.07
N ILE A 32 -3.54 10.92 6.98
CA ILE A 32 -3.65 11.12 8.43
C ILE A 32 -2.28 11.07 9.10
N PHE A 33 -1.42 10.16 8.66
CA PHE A 33 -0.13 9.86 9.30
C PHE A 33 1.04 10.25 8.42
N GLU A 34 2.11 10.69 9.06
CA GLU A 34 3.38 11.00 8.41
C GLU A 34 4.51 10.17 9.02
N GLY A 35 5.58 9.91 8.25
CA GLY A 35 6.79 9.22 8.67
C GLY A 35 8.00 10.15 8.65
N LEU A 36 9.17 9.66 9.07
CA LEU A 36 10.42 10.42 8.99
C LEU A 36 10.77 10.76 7.54
N THR A 37 10.50 9.83 6.65
CA THR A 37 10.71 9.92 5.20
C THR A 37 9.40 9.69 4.47
N THR A 38 9.35 10.11 3.21
CA THR A 38 8.24 9.83 2.28
C THR A 38 8.79 9.61 0.88
N PHE A 39 7.94 9.19 -0.05
CA PHE A 39 8.30 9.15 -1.47
C PHE A 39 7.90 10.43 -2.17
N ASP A 40 8.74 10.90 -3.06
CA ASP A 40 8.38 11.94 -4.01
C ASP A 40 7.37 11.41 -5.04
N ASP A 41 6.28 12.12 -5.25
CA ASP A 41 5.15 11.66 -6.08
C ASP A 41 5.51 11.47 -7.56
N SER A 42 6.58 12.11 -8.02
CA SER A 42 6.99 12.10 -9.42
C SER A 42 8.11 11.09 -9.69
N SER A 43 9.15 11.12 -8.87
CA SER A 43 10.38 10.33 -9.04
C SER A 43 10.39 9.03 -8.26
N LEU A 44 9.51 8.88 -7.26
CA LEU A 44 9.52 7.83 -6.24
C LEU A 44 10.82 7.77 -5.41
N ALA A 45 11.63 8.82 -5.48
CA ALA A 45 12.80 8.96 -4.62
C ALA A 45 12.36 9.14 -3.17
N VAL A 46 13.14 8.61 -2.23
CA VAL A 46 12.91 8.85 -0.81
C VAL A 46 13.39 10.25 -0.45
N ILE A 47 12.51 11.04 0.11
CA ILE A 47 12.76 12.43 0.50
C ILE A 47 12.47 12.64 1.99
N PRO A 48 13.04 13.69 2.63
CA PRO A 48 12.72 14.09 3.99
C PRO A 48 11.23 14.44 4.16
N HIS A 49 10.65 14.08 5.32
CA HIS A 49 9.27 14.43 5.66
C HIS A 49 9.18 15.01 7.08
N LEU A 50 8.87 14.21 8.13
CA LEU A 50 8.97 14.69 9.52
C LEU A 50 10.43 14.94 9.94
N ALA A 51 11.38 14.22 9.36
CA ALA A 51 12.79 14.62 9.42
C ALA A 51 13.06 15.76 8.42
N THR A 52 13.94 16.70 8.78
CA THR A 52 14.46 17.72 7.86
C THR A 52 15.54 17.16 6.95
N HIS A 53 16.36 16.27 7.49
CA HIS A 53 17.47 15.55 6.84
C HIS A 53 17.92 14.40 7.73
N TRP A 54 18.86 13.65 7.27
CA TRP A 54 19.55 12.60 8.04
C TRP A 54 21.02 12.52 7.64
N ASP A 55 21.85 12.11 8.58
CA ASP A 55 23.25 11.74 8.33
C ASP A 55 23.39 10.21 8.36
N ILE A 56 24.29 9.71 7.53
CA ILE A 56 24.65 8.30 7.46
C ILE A 56 26.14 8.20 7.76
N ASP A 57 26.52 7.35 8.70
CA ASP A 57 27.92 7.12 9.04
C ASP A 57 28.67 6.40 7.91
N PRO A 58 30.04 6.43 7.90
CA PRO A 58 30.83 5.80 6.85
C PRO A 58 30.62 4.29 6.71
N SER A 59 30.12 3.61 7.76
CA SER A 59 29.81 2.17 7.71
C SER A 59 28.46 1.88 7.05
N ASN A 60 27.64 2.89 6.76
CA ASN A 60 26.26 2.78 6.29
C ASN A 60 25.34 1.96 7.23
N THR A 61 25.66 1.91 8.52
CA THR A 61 24.86 1.20 9.51
C THR A 61 24.22 2.11 10.53
N LYS A 62 24.60 3.39 10.61
CA LYS A 62 24.07 4.32 11.60
C LYS A 62 23.46 5.53 10.91
N TYR A 63 22.17 5.75 11.15
CA TYR A 63 21.38 6.83 10.60
C TYR A 63 20.97 7.77 11.72
N THR A 64 21.31 9.07 11.62
CA THR A 64 20.91 10.10 12.56
C THR A 64 19.91 11.01 11.89
N PHE A 65 18.66 11.02 12.36
CA PHE A 65 17.57 11.83 11.81
C PHE A 65 17.36 13.08 12.67
N TYR A 66 17.21 14.22 12.00
CA TYR A 66 16.92 15.50 12.62
C TYR A 66 15.48 15.90 12.34
N LEU A 67 14.66 15.99 13.39
CA LEU A 67 13.23 16.19 13.29
C LEU A 67 12.87 17.67 13.09
N ARG A 68 11.77 17.91 12.40
CA ARG A 68 11.17 19.26 12.32
C ARG A 68 10.60 19.65 13.68
N LYS A 69 10.77 20.91 14.03
CA LYS A 69 10.15 21.52 15.23
C LYS A 69 8.76 22.04 14.90
N GLY A 70 7.89 22.13 15.92
CA GLY A 70 6.55 22.70 15.76
C GLY A 70 5.55 21.79 15.04
N ILE A 71 5.86 20.51 14.86
CA ILE A 71 4.92 19.55 14.30
C ILE A 71 3.93 19.11 15.37
N MET A 72 2.64 19.42 15.17
CA MET A 72 1.59 19.12 16.12
C MET A 72 0.82 17.86 15.70
N PHE A 73 0.53 17.00 16.65
CA PHE A 73 -0.48 15.94 16.46
C PHE A 73 -1.86 16.59 16.27
N HIS A 74 -2.77 15.87 15.62
CA HIS A 74 -4.16 16.27 15.51
C HIS A 74 -4.78 16.48 16.88
N ASP A 75 -5.68 17.44 17.00
CA ASP A 75 -6.53 17.60 18.17
C ASP A 75 -7.37 16.33 18.36
N ASP A 76 -7.29 15.71 19.55
CA ASP A 76 -8.04 14.50 19.86
C ASP A 76 -8.24 14.36 21.38
N LYS A 77 -9.29 13.64 21.77
CA LYS A 77 -9.65 13.38 23.17
C LYS A 77 -8.60 12.55 23.95
N CYS A 78 -7.61 11.98 23.28
CA CYS A 78 -6.51 11.30 23.96
C CYS A 78 -5.56 12.29 24.65
N PHE A 79 -5.54 13.53 24.24
CA PHE A 79 -4.73 14.57 24.87
C PHE A 79 -5.48 15.34 25.96
N PRO A 80 -4.76 15.91 26.94
CA PRO A 80 -5.34 16.85 27.90
C PRO A 80 -6.06 18.00 27.16
N ASN A 81 -7.28 18.30 27.59
CA ASN A 81 -8.12 19.33 26.97
C ASN A 81 -8.42 19.14 25.47
N GLY A 82 -8.19 17.93 24.94
CA GLY A 82 -8.44 17.61 23.54
C GLY A 82 -7.51 18.29 22.54
N LYS A 83 -6.38 18.85 22.98
CA LYS A 83 -5.43 19.57 22.12
C LYS A 83 -4.19 18.75 21.86
N GLY A 84 -3.88 18.55 20.58
CA GLY A 84 -2.67 17.87 20.17
C GLY A 84 -1.41 18.59 20.67
N ARG A 85 -0.42 17.81 21.08
CA ARG A 85 0.90 18.32 21.48
C ARG A 85 1.92 18.18 20.34
N GLU A 86 3.07 18.84 20.53
CA GLU A 86 4.20 18.74 19.61
C GLU A 86 4.78 17.31 19.62
N MET A 87 5.07 16.80 18.41
CA MET A 87 5.77 15.54 18.17
C MET A 87 7.27 15.71 18.45
N LYS A 88 7.86 14.74 19.14
CA LYS A 88 9.28 14.73 19.51
C LYS A 88 9.92 13.36 19.23
N ALA A 89 11.24 13.28 19.41
CA ALA A 89 12.00 12.04 19.21
C ALA A 89 11.48 10.85 20.05
N LYS A 90 10.92 11.12 21.24
CA LYS A 90 10.29 10.10 22.09
C LYS A 90 9.11 9.41 21.40
N ASP A 91 8.35 10.15 20.58
CA ASP A 91 7.19 9.60 19.85
C ASP A 91 7.66 8.70 18.71
N VAL A 92 8.73 9.09 18.02
CA VAL A 92 9.36 8.25 17.00
C VAL A 92 9.88 6.95 17.62
N LYS A 93 10.61 7.05 18.75
CA LYS A 93 11.11 5.88 19.46
C LYS A 93 9.97 4.96 19.89
N TYR A 94 8.92 5.51 20.48
CA TYR A 94 7.73 4.75 20.88
C TYR A 94 7.14 3.96 19.71
N CYS A 95 6.90 4.62 18.55
CA CYS A 95 6.34 3.96 17.38
C CYS A 95 7.27 2.86 16.86
N PHE A 96 8.57 3.10 16.85
CA PHE A 96 9.56 2.15 16.32
C PHE A 96 9.79 0.97 17.27
N ASP A 97 9.75 1.18 18.58
CA ASP A 97 9.73 0.08 19.54
C ASP A 97 8.46 -0.79 19.36
N ARG A 98 7.31 -0.16 19.08
CA ARG A 98 6.08 -0.89 18.81
C ARG A 98 6.11 -1.70 17.51
N ILE A 99 6.85 -1.26 16.47
CA ILE A 99 7.10 -2.09 15.28
C ILE A 99 7.76 -3.42 15.66
N CYS A 100 8.62 -3.41 16.68
CA CYS A 100 9.33 -4.59 17.15
C CYS A 100 8.61 -5.32 18.31
N TYR A 101 7.50 -4.79 18.83
CA TYR A 101 6.74 -5.44 19.88
C TYR A 101 5.97 -6.64 19.34
N HIS A 102 6.15 -7.80 19.95
CA HIS A 102 5.50 -9.04 19.53
C HIS A 102 3.99 -9.00 19.74
N ASN A 103 3.25 -8.77 18.69
CA ASN A 103 1.79 -8.85 18.67
C ASN A 103 1.33 -9.26 17.26
N PRO A 104 1.42 -10.55 16.87
CA PRO A 104 1.13 -10.99 15.51
C PRO A 104 -0.33 -10.76 15.08
N ALA A 105 -1.24 -10.54 16.01
CA ALA A 105 -2.64 -10.23 15.72
C ALA A 105 -2.84 -8.78 15.25
N GLU A 106 -2.04 -7.84 15.74
CA GLU A 106 -2.21 -6.40 15.48
C GLU A 106 -0.96 -5.72 14.91
N ASN A 107 0.15 -6.44 14.75
CA ASN A 107 1.40 -5.91 14.21
C ASN A 107 1.83 -6.71 12.97
N GLN A 108 1.54 -6.16 11.81
CA GLN A 108 1.98 -6.68 10.52
C GLN A 108 3.25 -5.96 10.01
N GLY A 109 3.78 -5.00 10.79
CA GLY A 109 4.89 -4.13 10.41
C GLY A 109 6.28 -4.63 10.79
N PHE A 110 6.44 -5.65 11.63
CA PHE A 110 7.74 -6.08 12.16
C PHE A 110 8.78 -6.35 11.06
N TRP A 111 8.36 -6.86 9.91
CA TRP A 111 9.25 -7.20 8.78
C TRP A 111 10.08 -6.01 8.26
N ILE A 112 9.65 -4.75 8.50
CA ILE A 112 10.44 -3.59 8.06
C ILE A 112 11.72 -3.42 8.88
N PHE A 113 11.77 -3.93 10.12
CA PHE A 113 12.92 -3.85 11.03
C PHE A 113 13.58 -5.20 11.32
N LYS A 114 12.85 -6.29 11.12
CA LYS A 114 13.36 -7.66 11.32
C LYS A 114 14.65 -7.89 10.53
N ASP A 115 15.69 -8.42 11.20
CA ASP A 115 17.02 -8.72 10.63
C ASP A 115 17.74 -7.47 10.06
N VAL A 116 17.29 -6.26 10.39
CA VAL A 116 17.83 -5.01 9.86
C VAL A 116 18.22 -4.06 10.99
N VAL A 117 17.29 -3.72 11.88
CA VAL A 117 17.58 -2.80 13.01
C VAL A 117 18.17 -3.58 14.17
N LYS A 118 19.27 -3.10 14.69
CA LYS A 118 19.97 -3.71 15.83
C LYS A 118 19.07 -3.87 17.03
N GLY A 119 19.03 -5.08 17.58
CA GLY A 119 18.19 -5.43 18.73
C GLY A 119 16.69 -5.60 18.43
N ALA A 120 16.23 -5.44 17.17
CA ALA A 120 14.82 -5.61 16.82
C ALA A 120 14.33 -7.05 17.06
N ASN A 121 15.10 -8.04 16.64
CA ASN A 121 14.76 -9.46 16.84
C ASN A 121 14.80 -9.87 18.32
N GLU A 122 15.76 -9.31 19.08
CA GLU A 122 15.86 -9.56 20.52
C GLU A 122 14.65 -8.99 21.26
N TYR A 123 14.26 -7.75 20.92
CA TYR A 123 13.10 -7.09 21.53
C TYR A 123 11.79 -7.85 21.22
N ASP A 124 11.58 -8.30 19.96
CA ASP A 124 10.44 -9.16 19.60
C ASP A 124 10.43 -10.45 20.43
N SER A 125 11.58 -11.12 20.56
CA SER A 125 11.70 -12.37 21.30
C SER A 125 11.46 -12.19 22.83
N LEU A 126 11.87 -11.07 23.41
CA LEU A 126 11.65 -10.76 24.81
C LEU A 126 10.17 -10.43 25.05
N THR A 127 9.59 -9.58 24.21
CA THR A 127 8.17 -9.18 24.35
C THR A 127 7.21 -10.35 24.09
N ALA A 128 7.60 -11.33 23.25
CA ALA A 128 6.87 -12.59 23.10
C ALA A 128 6.80 -13.41 24.40
N LYS A 129 7.76 -13.22 25.31
CA LYS A 129 7.80 -13.83 26.66
C LYS A 129 7.18 -12.95 27.75
N GLY A 130 6.58 -11.82 27.37
CA GLY A 130 6.02 -10.84 28.29
C GLY A 130 7.06 -9.95 29.00
N ILE A 131 8.32 -9.95 28.52
CA ILE A 131 9.40 -9.12 29.07
C ILE A 131 9.54 -7.89 28.18
N VAL A 132 9.22 -6.71 28.71
CA VAL A 132 9.35 -5.43 27.99
C VAL A 132 10.53 -4.66 28.54
N PRO A 133 11.67 -4.58 27.82
CA PRO A 133 12.82 -3.79 28.25
C PRO A 133 12.49 -2.30 28.31
N ASP A 134 12.78 -1.62 29.42
CA ASP A 134 12.56 -0.17 29.60
C ASP A 134 13.32 0.68 28.56
N SER A 135 14.47 0.20 28.11
CA SER A 135 15.26 0.87 27.07
C SER A 135 14.67 0.79 25.68
N GLY A 136 13.66 -0.08 25.45
CA GLY A 136 13.13 -0.39 24.14
C GLY A 136 14.14 -1.14 23.26
N VAL A 137 14.04 -0.98 21.95
CA VAL A 137 14.98 -1.55 20.97
C VAL A 137 16.35 -0.89 21.07
N SER A 138 17.40 -1.68 21.34
CA SER A 138 18.74 -1.18 21.66
C SER A 138 19.41 -0.37 20.55
N GLY A 139 19.07 -0.64 19.30
CA GLY A 139 19.55 0.12 18.13
C GLY A 139 18.88 1.46 17.90
N ILE A 140 17.83 1.82 18.67
CA ILE A 140 17.10 3.07 18.51
C ILE A 140 17.34 3.97 19.70
N LYS A 141 18.04 5.09 19.50
CA LYS A 141 18.50 5.99 20.58
C LYS A 141 17.98 7.40 20.38
N ILE A 142 17.38 7.96 21.40
CA ILE A 142 17.07 9.38 21.49
C ILE A 142 18.37 10.11 21.87
N ILE A 143 18.78 11.08 21.06
CA ILE A 143 19.94 11.94 21.34
C ILE A 143 19.47 13.20 22.07
N ASP A 144 18.40 13.81 21.55
CA ASP A 144 17.69 14.93 22.17
C ASP A 144 16.22 14.94 21.70
N ASP A 145 15.44 15.96 22.07
CA ASP A 145 14.02 16.08 21.73
C ASP A 145 13.72 16.02 20.21
N TYR A 146 14.70 16.37 19.37
CA TYR A 146 14.54 16.47 17.92
C TYR A 146 15.58 15.66 17.14
N THR A 147 16.35 14.82 17.82
CA THR A 147 17.37 13.99 17.18
C THR A 147 17.23 12.53 17.63
N ILE A 148 17.08 11.64 16.66
CA ILE A 148 16.99 10.20 16.90
C ILE A 148 18.00 9.47 16.01
N GLN A 149 18.67 8.47 16.57
CA GLN A 149 19.64 7.66 15.87
C GLN A 149 19.17 6.20 15.80
N ILE A 150 19.34 5.60 14.62
CA ILE A 150 19.00 4.20 14.36
C ILE A 150 20.23 3.46 13.86
N GLU A 151 20.60 2.40 14.55
CA GLU A 151 21.72 1.52 14.22
C GLU A 151 21.20 0.23 13.58
N LEU A 152 21.79 -0.15 12.45
CA LEU A 152 21.47 -1.36 11.71
C LEU A 152 22.48 -2.46 12.01
N GLU A 153 22.07 -3.72 11.90
CA GLU A 153 22.96 -4.89 12.02
C GLU A 153 23.99 -4.94 10.88
N ARG A 154 23.62 -4.42 9.72
CA ARG A 154 24.47 -4.36 8.51
C ARG A 154 23.95 -3.27 7.56
N PRO A 155 24.77 -2.80 6.60
CA PRO A 155 24.30 -1.88 5.57
C PRO A 155 23.05 -2.42 4.85
N TYR A 156 22.04 -1.58 4.69
CA TYR A 156 20.79 -1.99 4.08
C TYR A 156 20.22 -0.86 3.19
N ALA A 157 20.44 -0.97 1.89
CA ALA A 157 20.19 0.10 0.92
C ALA A 157 18.75 0.61 0.87
N VAL A 158 17.75 -0.24 1.18
CA VAL A 158 16.33 0.14 1.14
C VAL A 158 15.77 0.56 2.50
N PHE A 159 16.61 0.79 3.50
CA PHE A 159 16.17 1.14 4.87
C PHE A 159 15.29 2.39 4.89
N LEU A 160 15.74 3.48 4.26
CA LEU A 160 14.99 4.73 4.18
C LEU A 160 13.63 4.57 3.50
N ALA A 161 13.57 3.73 2.45
CA ALA A 161 12.31 3.44 1.77
C ALA A 161 11.34 2.64 2.66
N ARG A 162 11.84 1.75 3.53
CA ARG A 162 10.99 1.05 4.51
C ARG A 162 10.38 2.00 5.54
N LEU A 163 11.10 3.05 5.94
CA LEU A 163 10.59 4.07 6.86
C LEU A 163 9.49 4.94 6.24
N ALA A 164 9.44 5.04 4.91
CA ALA A 164 8.40 5.78 4.20
C ALA A 164 7.05 5.03 4.15
N LEU A 165 7.05 3.71 4.40
CA LEU A 165 5.84 2.89 4.38
C LEU A 165 4.89 3.22 5.54
N ILE A 166 3.63 2.79 5.43
CA ILE A 166 2.61 3.01 6.46
C ILE A 166 3.04 2.52 7.85
N PHE A 167 3.81 1.43 7.94
CA PHE A 167 4.31 0.87 9.19
C PHE A 167 5.32 1.78 9.92
N GLY A 168 6.01 2.67 9.19
CA GLY A 168 6.95 3.65 9.74
C GLY A 168 6.32 4.99 10.12
N LYS A 169 4.99 5.11 10.13
CA LYS A 169 4.28 6.34 10.47
C LYS A 169 4.27 6.59 11.98
N ILE A 170 4.20 7.88 12.35
CA ILE A 170 4.29 8.32 13.73
C ILE A 170 2.90 8.69 14.27
N TYR A 171 2.61 8.21 15.47
CA TYR A 171 1.38 8.47 16.23
C TYR A 171 1.71 8.62 17.73
N PRO A 172 0.87 9.33 18.51
CA PRO A 172 1.13 9.58 19.92
C PRO A 172 0.80 8.34 20.75
N HIS A 173 1.59 8.09 21.80
CA HIS A 173 1.35 6.98 22.74
C HIS A 173 0.01 7.13 23.45
N GLU A 174 -0.42 8.37 23.72
CA GLU A 174 -1.70 8.68 24.38
C GLU A 174 -2.90 8.10 23.61
N ALA A 175 -2.81 8.01 22.28
CA ALA A 175 -3.87 7.41 21.48
C ALA A 175 -3.99 5.90 21.75
N ILE A 176 -2.86 5.20 21.89
CA ILE A 176 -2.86 3.77 22.23
C ILE A 176 -3.36 3.56 23.67
N GLU A 177 -2.91 4.38 24.61
CA GLU A 177 -3.34 4.30 26.03
C GLU A 177 -4.83 4.56 26.17
N LYS A 178 -5.35 5.54 25.44
CA LYS A 178 -6.76 5.93 25.49
C LYS A 178 -7.69 4.92 24.84
N TYR A 179 -7.34 4.45 23.65
CA TYR A 179 -8.27 3.72 22.78
C TYR A 179 -8.01 2.20 22.76
N GLY A 180 -6.81 1.74 23.17
CA GLY A 180 -6.47 0.32 23.12
C GLY A 180 -6.72 -0.29 21.74
N SER A 181 -7.49 -1.37 21.67
CA SER A 181 -7.87 -2.01 20.40
C SER A 181 -8.76 -1.14 19.49
N GLU A 182 -9.47 -0.15 20.03
CA GLU A 182 -10.30 0.78 19.25
C GLU A 182 -9.46 1.84 18.52
N ILE A 183 -8.13 1.86 18.67
CA ILE A 183 -7.22 2.72 17.88
C ILE A 183 -7.44 2.54 16.38
N ARG A 184 -7.90 1.37 15.94
CA ARG A 184 -8.28 1.08 14.56
C ARG A 184 -9.29 2.07 13.96
N ASN A 185 -10.13 2.69 14.79
CA ASN A 185 -11.17 3.65 14.43
C ASN A 185 -10.87 5.08 14.90
N HIS A 186 -9.78 5.27 15.63
CA HIS A 186 -9.37 6.55 16.23
C HIS A 186 -7.94 6.94 15.82
N PRO A 187 -7.69 7.13 14.51
CA PRO A 187 -6.36 7.47 14.04
C PRO A 187 -5.99 8.91 14.43
N VAL A 188 -4.85 9.07 15.11
CA VAL A 188 -4.30 10.37 15.50
C VAL A 188 -2.89 10.47 14.93
N GLY A 189 -2.69 11.36 13.98
CA GLY A 189 -1.40 11.59 13.31
C GLY A 189 -1.02 13.06 13.28
N THR A 190 -0.11 13.40 12.36
CA THR A 190 0.35 14.77 12.10
C THR A 190 -0.05 15.28 10.71
N GLY A 191 -0.70 14.44 9.94
CA GLY A 191 -0.97 14.63 8.51
C GLY A 191 -1.90 15.78 8.15
N PRO A 192 -2.10 16.02 6.84
CA PRO A 192 -2.90 17.14 6.33
C PRO A 192 -4.39 17.02 6.66
N PHE A 193 -4.87 15.83 6.93
CA PHE A 193 -6.28 15.61 7.29
C PHE A 193 -6.39 14.75 8.55
N TYR A 194 -7.49 14.91 9.28
CA TYR A 194 -7.86 14.07 10.42
C TYR A 194 -9.23 13.44 10.22
N LEU A 195 -9.47 12.29 10.83
CA LEU A 195 -10.74 11.57 10.76
C LEU A 195 -11.82 12.32 11.56
N LYS A 196 -12.85 12.82 10.89
CA LYS A 196 -13.98 13.53 11.50
C LYS A 196 -15.23 12.67 11.63
N ILE A 197 -15.54 11.89 10.59
CA ILE A 197 -16.72 10.99 10.57
C ILE A 197 -16.28 9.68 9.95
N ASN A 198 -16.65 8.60 10.60
CA ASN A 198 -16.50 7.26 10.07
C ASN A 198 -17.80 6.48 10.30
N ARG A 199 -18.49 6.16 9.21
CA ARG A 199 -19.68 5.31 9.22
C ARG A 199 -19.37 4.11 8.34
N GLN A 200 -19.21 2.96 8.97
CA GLN A 200 -18.83 1.72 8.29
C GLN A 200 -19.68 1.48 7.03
N ASP A 201 -19.03 1.11 5.94
CA ASP A 201 -19.60 0.82 4.64
C ASP A 201 -20.47 1.95 4.02
N GLN A 202 -20.44 3.16 4.59
CA GLN A 202 -21.20 4.31 4.10
C GLN A 202 -20.30 5.47 3.70
N VAL A 203 -19.56 6.03 4.66
CA VAL A 203 -18.74 7.21 4.43
C VAL A 203 -17.61 7.34 5.44
N THR A 204 -16.43 7.67 4.94
CA THR A 204 -15.31 8.22 5.73
C THR A 204 -15.13 9.69 5.32
N PHE A 205 -15.15 10.58 6.30
CA PHE A 205 -14.95 12.01 6.09
C PHE A 205 -13.73 12.48 6.84
N LEU A 206 -12.75 12.95 6.11
CA LEU A 206 -11.53 13.55 6.65
C LEU A 206 -11.64 15.06 6.53
N ALA A 207 -11.42 15.78 7.62
CA ALA A 207 -11.38 17.23 7.61
C ALA A 207 -9.95 17.74 7.60
N ARG A 208 -9.73 18.93 7.03
CA ARG A 208 -8.44 19.61 6.96
C ARG A 208 -7.89 19.83 8.38
N ASN A 209 -6.61 19.45 8.57
CA ASN A 209 -5.87 19.81 9.77
C ASN A 209 -5.50 21.31 9.72
N PRO A 210 -6.06 22.16 10.58
CA PRO A 210 -5.78 23.60 10.57
C PRO A 210 -4.34 23.92 11.00
N ASN A 211 -3.69 23.00 11.71
CA ASN A 211 -2.34 23.14 12.23
C ASN A 211 -1.30 22.39 11.38
N TYR A 212 -1.65 22.00 10.14
CA TYR A 212 -0.73 21.29 9.28
C TYR A 212 0.51 22.15 8.97
N TRP A 213 1.68 21.56 9.08
CA TRP A 213 2.95 22.29 9.05
C TRP A 213 3.41 22.70 7.64
N ARG A 214 3.00 21.98 6.58
CA ARG A 214 3.49 22.22 5.23
C ARG A 214 2.82 23.44 4.60
N LYS A 215 3.65 24.17 3.83
CA LYS A 215 3.24 25.23 2.93
C LYS A 215 3.69 24.89 1.53
N ASP A 216 3.03 25.48 0.53
CA ASP A 216 3.49 25.43 -0.85
C ASP A 216 4.69 26.38 -1.09
N GLU A 217 5.20 26.39 -2.33
CA GLU A 217 6.30 27.26 -2.75
C GLU A 217 5.98 28.77 -2.69
N PHE A 218 4.69 29.12 -2.63
CA PHE A 218 4.20 30.51 -2.51
C PHE A 218 3.91 30.91 -1.06
N GLY A 219 4.12 30.01 -0.10
CA GLY A 219 3.85 30.24 1.32
C GLY A 219 2.40 29.99 1.75
N ASN A 220 1.52 29.49 0.88
CA ASN A 220 0.15 29.16 1.23
C ASN A 220 0.09 27.91 2.10
N GLN A 221 -0.81 27.93 3.09
CA GLN A 221 -1.02 26.81 4.00
C GLN A 221 -1.67 25.62 3.29
N LEU A 222 -1.04 24.46 3.34
CA LEU A 222 -1.61 23.21 2.87
C LEU A 222 -2.46 22.54 3.98
N PRO A 223 -3.38 21.63 3.63
CA PRO A 223 -3.86 21.34 2.27
C PRO A 223 -4.81 22.42 1.75
N TYR A 224 -4.95 22.52 0.42
CA TYR A 224 -5.92 23.46 -0.19
C TYR A 224 -7.37 23.04 0.02
N LEU A 225 -7.63 21.73 0.07
CA LEU A 225 -8.96 21.17 0.28
C LEU A 225 -9.39 21.32 1.75
N ASP A 226 -10.67 21.59 1.97
CA ASP A 226 -11.24 21.64 3.31
C ASP A 226 -11.57 20.24 3.85
N ALA A 227 -11.83 19.28 2.95
CA ALA A 227 -12.17 17.92 3.33
C ALA A 227 -11.99 16.91 2.19
N LEU A 228 -11.89 15.63 2.58
CA LEU A 228 -12.03 14.46 1.71
C LEU A 228 -13.26 13.67 2.15
N ARG A 229 -14.15 13.35 1.21
CA ARG A 229 -15.30 12.47 1.44
C ARG A 229 -15.12 11.21 0.62
N ILE A 230 -15.03 10.07 1.29
CA ILE A 230 -14.85 8.75 0.69
C ILE A 230 -16.15 7.97 0.89
N SER A 231 -16.81 7.58 -0.18
CA SER A 231 -17.96 6.67 -0.18
C SER A 231 -17.51 5.24 -0.45
N TYR A 232 -18.39 4.26 -0.20
CA TYR A 232 -18.11 2.83 -0.38
C TYR A 232 -19.16 2.20 -1.29
N ILE A 233 -18.97 2.38 -2.61
CA ILE A 233 -19.87 1.85 -3.65
C ILE A 233 -19.12 0.73 -4.37
N LYS A 234 -19.57 -0.52 -4.17
CA LYS A 234 -18.93 -1.71 -4.75
C LYS A 234 -19.10 -1.80 -6.26
N GLU A 235 -20.28 -1.46 -6.74
CA GLU A 235 -20.60 -1.62 -8.16
C GLU A 235 -20.11 -0.42 -8.97
N LYS A 236 -19.15 -0.64 -9.86
CA LYS A 236 -18.54 0.42 -10.68
C LYS A 236 -19.53 1.19 -11.55
N LYS A 237 -20.62 0.56 -12.00
CA LYS A 237 -21.67 1.25 -12.74
C LYS A 237 -22.40 2.27 -11.87
N ASN A 238 -22.65 1.93 -10.61
CA ASN A 238 -23.28 2.85 -9.65
C ASN A 238 -22.34 4.00 -9.28
N GLU A 239 -21.03 3.72 -9.12
CA GLU A 239 -20.02 4.76 -8.94
C GLU A 239 -20.00 5.75 -10.11
N LEU A 240 -20.01 5.25 -11.35
CA LEU A 240 -20.03 6.10 -12.54
C LEU A 240 -21.34 6.92 -12.62
N LEU A 241 -22.47 6.35 -12.21
CA LEU A 241 -23.74 7.07 -12.14
C LEU A 241 -23.69 8.21 -11.12
N GLU A 242 -23.12 7.97 -9.93
CA GLU A 242 -22.94 9.03 -8.92
C GLU A 242 -21.96 10.11 -9.39
N PHE A 243 -20.93 9.74 -10.11
CA PHE A 243 -20.02 10.69 -10.76
C PHE A 243 -20.76 11.54 -11.80
N SER A 244 -21.56 10.93 -12.67
CA SER A 244 -22.33 11.65 -13.70
C SER A 244 -23.39 12.60 -13.11
N LYS A 245 -23.90 12.31 -11.91
CA LYS A 245 -24.77 13.20 -11.13
C LYS A 245 -24.01 14.33 -10.40
N GLY A 246 -22.69 14.34 -10.44
CA GLY A 246 -21.87 15.29 -9.71
C GLY A 246 -21.73 15.00 -8.22
N ASN A 247 -22.00 13.77 -7.76
CA ASN A 247 -21.85 13.34 -6.36
C ASN A 247 -20.46 12.80 -6.04
N SER A 248 -19.62 12.55 -7.05
CA SER A 248 -18.20 12.20 -6.95
C SER A 248 -17.38 13.07 -7.90
N ASP A 249 -16.14 13.36 -7.53
CA ASP A 249 -15.22 14.18 -8.33
C ASP A 249 -14.22 13.31 -9.11
N LEU A 250 -14.14 12.01 -8.79
CA LEU A 250 -13.22 11.07 -9.41
C LEU A 250 -13.87 9.69 -9.54
N VAL A 251 -13.68 9.03 -10.68
CA VAL A 251 -13.87 7.59 -10.87
C VAL A 251 -12.52 6.94 -11.07
N TYR A 252 -12.12 6.12 -10.13
CA TYR A 252 -10.88 5.36 -10.21
C TYR A 252 -11.14 3.99 -10.81
N ARG A 253 -10.61 3.73 -12.02
CA ARG A 253 -10.84 2.55 -12.86
C ARG A 253 -12.29 2.43 -13.36
N PHE A 254 -12.44 2.39 -14.65
CA PHE A 254 -13.75 2.23 -15.29
C PHE A 254 -14.26 0.79 -15.21
N PRO A 255 -15.59 0.60 -15.20
CA PRO A 255 -16.19 -0.72 -15.43
C PRO A 255 -15.78 -1.25 -16.80
N LEU A 256 -15.20 -2.47 -16.86
CA LEU A 256 -14.71 -3.04 -18.12
C LEU A 256 -15.85 -3.28 -19.14
N GLU A 257 -17.06 -3.52 -18.64
CA GLU A 257 -18.25 -3.80 -19.46
C GLU A 257 -18.65 -2.62 -20.34
N ILE A 258 -18.41 -1.40 -19.88
CA ILE A 258 -18.81 -0.16 -20.56
C ILE A 258 -17.65 0.76 -20.89
N ILE A 259 -16.41 0.28 -20.79
CA ILE A 259 -15.23 1.11 -21.04
C ILE A 259 -15.22 1.69 -22.46
N ASP A 260 -15.74 0.92 -23.44
CA ASP A 260 -15.82 1.34 -24.84
C ASP A 260 -16.85 2.47 -25.07
N GLU A 261 -17.79 2.66 -24.12
CA GLU A 261 -18.72 3.80 -24.13
C GLU A 261 -18.07 5.08 -23.61
N ILE A 262 -17.02 4.93 -22.76
CA ILE A 262 -16.32 6.04 -22.10
C ILE A 262 -15.08 6.47 -22.90
N VAL A 263 -14.31 5.50 -23.40
CA VAL A 263 -13.01 5.71 -24.03
C VAL A 263 -12.95 4.98 -25.37
N ASP A 264 -12.55 5.67 -26.44
CA ASP A 264 -12.36 5.09 -27.76
C ASP A 264 -11.08 4.22 -27.83
N TYR A 265 -10.89 3.52 -28.96
CA TYR A 265 -9.71 2.67 -29.19
C TYR A 265 -8.37 3.45 -29.22
N LYS A 266 -8.42 4.79 -29.39
CA LYS A 266 -7.26 5.70 -29.29
C LYS A 266 -7.04 6.24 -27.88
N LYS A 267 -7.81 5.78 -26.91
CA LYS A 267 -7.80 6.23 -25.51
C LYS A 267 -8.21 7.70 -25.33
N ASN A 268 -9.10 8.21 -26.18
CA ASN A 268 -9.74 9.50 -26.00
C ASN A 268 -11.13 9.31 -25.38
N LEU A 269 -11.60 10.29 -24.63
CA LEU A 269 -12.98 10.30 -24.16
C LEU A 269 -13.97 10.38 -25.33
N THR A 270 -14.99 9.56 -25.28
CA THR A 270 -16.11 9.62 -26.23
C THR A 270 -16.88 10.93 -26.10
N PRO A 271 -17.70 11.33 -27.09
CA PRO A 271 -18.45 12.58 -27.03
C PRO A 271 -19.32 12.75 -25.79
N ALA A 272 -19.86 11.64 -25.25
CA ALA A 272 -20.67 11.65 -24.00
C ALA A 272 -19.89 12.09 -22.76
N TYR A 273 -18.57 11.93 -22.77
CA TYR A 273 -17.68 12.26 -21.65
C TYR A 273 -16.70 13.41 -21.95
N LYS A 274 -16.90 14.13 -23.07
CA LYS A 274 -15.97 15.19 -23.52
C LYS A 274 -15.75 16.32 -22.50
N GLY A 275 -16.66 16.52 -21.57
CA GLY A 275 -16.55 17.54 -20.51
C GLY A 275 -15.66 17.14 -19.31
N TYR A 276 -15.13 15.94 -19.29
CA TYR A 276 -14.32 15.40 -18.20
C TYR A 276 -12.83 15.35 -18.58
N ILE A 277 -11.98 15.09 -17.60
CA ILE A 277 -10.54 14.90 -17.80
C ILE A 277 -10.21 13.43 -17.64
N LEU A 278 -9.66 12.80 -18.68
CA LEU A 278 -9.13 11.45 -18.62
C LEU A 278 -7.68 11.48 -18.15
N GLN A 279 -7.43 10.87 -17.01
CA GLN A 279 -6.08 10.61 -16.51
C GLN A 279 -5.69 9.17 -16.81
N TYR A 280 -4.52 9.00 -17.41
CA TYR A 280 -3.97 7.71 -17.76
C TYR A 280 -2.50 7.63 -17.31
N LYS A 281 -2.21 6.74 -16.38
CA LYS A 281 -0.85 6.52 -15.89
C LYS A 281 -0.63 5.02 -15.60
N PRO A 282 0.45 4.41 -16.12
CA PRO A 282 0.82 3.06 -15.75
C PRO A 282 1.11 2.98 -14.24
N GLN A 283 0.60 1.93 -13.60
CA GLN A 283 0.95 1.62 -12.22
C GLN A 283 2.14 0.65 -12.19
N ILE A 284 3.07 0.86 -11.27
CA ILE A 284 4.12 -0.11 -10.94
C ILE A 284 3.49 -1.18 -10.04
N ALA A 285 2.67 -2.03 -10.64
CA ALA A 285 1.94 -3.09 -9.98
C ALA A 285 1.87 -4.33 -10.85
N LEU A 286 1.82 -5.49 -10.24
CA LEU A 286 1.69 -6.78 -10.91
C LEU A 286 0.45 -7.51 -10.42
N GLN A 287 -0.40 -7.94 -11.36
CA GLN A 287 -1.43 -8.93 -11.09
C GLN A 287 -0.88 -10.31 -11.44
N TYR A 288 -0.98 -11.26 -10.51
CA TYR A 288 -0.46 -12.60 -10.70
C TYR A 288 -1.37 -13.66 -10.09
N TYR A 289 -1.19 -14.90 -10.52
CA TYR A 289 -1.76 -16.09 -9.90
C TYR A 289 -0.61 -16.96 -9.39
N GLY A 290 -0.65 -17.27 -8.10
CA GLY A 290 0.35 -18.09 -7.43
C GLY A 290 -0.04 -19.57 -7.44
N PHE A 291 0.95 -20.46 -7.53
CA PHE A 291 0.76 -21.89 -7.35
C PHE A 291 0.96 -22.28 -5.89
N GLN A 292 0.01 -23.04 -5.33
CA GLN A 292 0.19 -23.64 -4.00
C GLN A 292 1.13 -24.84 -4.08
N HIS A 293 2.38 -24.67 -3.61
CA HIS A 293 3.43 -25.70 -3.69
C HIS A 293 3.27 -26.84 -2.69
N GLN A 294 2.51 -26.69 -1.63
CA GLN A 294 2.30 -27.74 -0.62
C GLN A 294 1.43 -28.89 -1.14
N GLY A 295 0.67 -28.67 -2.20
CA GLY A 295 -0.12 -29.69 -2.87
C GLY A 295 0.71 -30.58 -3.82
N LYS A 296 0.31 -31.86 -3.98
CA LYS A 296 1.02 -32.81 -4.85
C LYS A 296 1.16 -32.36 -6.30
N ILE A 297 0.17 -31.65 -6.84
CA ILE A 297 0.11 -31.28 -8.26
C ILE A 297 1.10 -30.16 -8.58
N PHE A 298 1.01 -29.04 -7.89
CA PHE A 298 1.86 -27.88 -8.18
C PHE A 298 3.25 -27.92 -7.52
N ASN A 299 3.57 -28.95 -6.75
CA ASN A 299 4.95 -29.26 -6.40
C ASN A 299 5.76 -29.70 -7.63
N ASN A 300 5.11 -30.30 -8.64
CA ASN A 300 5.73 -30.67 -9.91
C ASN A 300 6.03 -29.41 -10.75
N LYS A 301 7.33 -29.17 -11.01
CA LYS A 301 7.82 -28.03 -11.80
C LYS A 301 7.29 -28.04 -13.24
N ASP A 302 7.14 -29.21 -13.85
CA ASP A 302 6.69 -29.32 -15.24
C ASP A 302 5.20 -28.99 -15.37
N VAL A 303 4.38 -29.32 -14.38
CA VAL A 303 2.99 -28.83 -14.31
C VAL A 303 2.96 -27.30 -14.29
N ARG A 304 3.73 -26.67 -13.40
CA ARG A 304 3.76 -25.19 -13.33
C ARG A 304 4.19 -24.54 -14.65
N LYS A 305 5.22 -25.12 -15.32
CA LYS A 305 5.67 -24.63 -16.64
C LYS A 305 4.59 -24.80 -17.70
N ALA A 306 3.88 -25.91 -17.70
CA ALA A 306 2.78 -26.15 -18.63
C ALA A 306 1.72 -25.04 -18.51
N PHE A 307 1.29 -24.72 -17.30
CA PHE A 307 0.35 -23.62 -17.06
C PHE A 307 0.91 -22.27 -17.51
N CYS A 308 2.20 -21.98 -17.24
CA CYS A 308 2.81 -20.73 -17.68
C CYS A 308 2.82 -20.56 -19.21
N TYR A 309 3.02 -21.65 -19.96
CA TYR A 309 3.00 -21.63 -21.43
C TYR A 309 1.59 -21.69 -22.03
N ALA A 310 0.58 -22.16 -21.28
CA ALA A 310 -0.80 -22.24 -21.73
C ALA A 310 -1.53 -20.90 -21.74
N ILE A 311 -1.06 -19.91 -20.95
CA ILE A 311 -1.76 -18.64 -20.77
C ILE A 311 -1.35 -17.63 -21.83
N ASP A 312 -2.33 -17.18 -22.64
CA ASP A 312 -2.19 -16.08 -23.59
C ASP A 312 -2.40 -14.74 -22.89
N ARG A 313 -1.30 -14.19 -22.32
CA ARG A 313 -1.31 -12.92 -21.59
C ARG A 313 -1.68 -11.73 -22.47
N GLN A 314 -1.30 -11.76 -23.76
CA GLN A 314 -1.66 -10.70 -24.69
C GLN A 314 -3.17 -10.66 -24.89
N LYS A 315 -3.76 -11.82 -25.19
CA LYS A 315 -5.21 -11.95 -25.37
C LYS A 315 -6.01 -11.54 -24.13
N LEU A 316 -5.52 -11.87 -22.91
CA LEU A 316 -6.12 -11.39 -21.68
C LEU A 316 -6.10 -9.86 -21.58
N CYS A 317 -4.97 -9.22 -21.90
CA CYS A 317 -4.85 -7.77 -21.85
C CYS A 317 -5.72 -7.07 -22.90
N ASP A 318 -5.75 -7.59 -24.13
CA ASP A 318 -6.44 -6.94 -25.24
C ASP A 318 -7.97 -7.10 -25.12
N PHE A 319 -8.45 -8.31 -24.83
CA PHE A 319 -9.88 -8.61 -24.88
C PHE A 319 -10.55 -8.62 -23.51
N THR A 320 -9.97 -9.29 -22.51
CA THR A 320 -10.60 -9.37 -21.18
C THR A 320 -10.42 -8.07 -20.39
N LEU A 321 -9.23 -7.49 -20.43
CA LEU A 321 -8.90 -6.24 -19.75
C LEU A 321 -9.05 -4.99 -20.62
N LYS A 322 -9.43 -5.14 -21.88
CA LYS A 322 -9.69 -4.06 -22.83
C LYS A 322 -8.58 -3.00 -22.84
N GLY A 323 -7.34 -3.43 -22.85
CA GLY A 323 -6.17 -2.56 -22.89
C GLY A 323 -5.83 -1.82 -21.60
N THR A 324 -6.50 -2.13 -20.47
CA THR A 324 -6.20 -1.51 -19.15
C THR A 324 -5.03 -2.18 -18.41
N GLY A 325 -4.30 -3.08 -19.05
CA GLY A 325 -3.13 -3.77 -18.51
C GLY A 325 -2.09 -4.04 -19.58
N PHE A 326 -0.89 -4.43 -19.14
CA PHE A 326 0.20 -4.86 -20.02
C PHE A 326 0.55 -6.32 -19.72
N PRO A 327 0.84 -7.14 -20.74
CA PRO A 327 1.19 -8.54 -20.52
C PRO A 327 2.54 -8.68 -19.83
N ALA A 328 2.59 -9.41 -18.73
CA ALA A 328 3.81 -9.66 -17.96
C ALA A 328 4.61 -10.82 -18.57
N PHE A 329 5.44 -10.54 -19.59
CA PHE A 329 6.28 -11.53 -20.25
C PHE A 329 7.61 -11.78 -19.55
N TYR A 330 8.10 -10.83 -18.73
CA TYR A 330 9.48 -10.79 -18.24
C TYR A 330 9.58 -10.96 -16.72
N GLY A 331 8.75 -11.84 -16.15
CA GLY A 331 8.80 -12.14 -14.71
C GLY A 331 7.89 -11.26 -13.87
N THR A 332 8.24 -11.12 -12.58
CA THR A 332 7.36 -10.55 -11.55
C THR A 332 7.66 -9.09 -11.22
N VAL A 333 8.78 -8.54 -11.71
CA VAL A 333 9.12 -7.13 -11.49
C VAL A 333 8.61 -6.29 -12.65
N PRO A 334 7.70 -5.33 -12.42
CA PRO A 334 7.16 -4.51 -13.51
C PRO A 334 8.22 -3.61 -14.14
N PRO A 335 8.10 -3.30 -15.45
CA PRO A 335 8.91 -2.27 -16.09
C PRO A 335 8.75 -0.92 -15.37
N GLY A 336 9.84 -0.15 -15.27
CA GLY A 336 9.86 1.14 -14.58
C GLY A 336 10.19 1.04 -13.08
N THR A 337 10.52 -0.14 -12.58
CA THR A 337 11.01 -0.33 -11.21
C THR A 337 12.50 0.01 -11.13
N GLY A 338 12.83 1.25 -10.78
CA GLY A 338 14.21 1.73 -10.66
C GLY A 338 15.03 1.49 -11.93
N THR A 339 16.24 0.97 -11.78
CA THR A 339 17.17 0.65 -12.88
C THR A 339 17.02 -0.78 -13.42
N PHE A 340 16.03 -1.54 -12.93
CA PHE A 340 15.85 -2.93 -13.33
C PHE A 340 15.37 -3.04 -14.77
N ASP A 341 16.15 -3.71 -15.63
CA ASP A 341 15.73 -4.06 -16.99
C ASP A 341 15.01 -5.40 -17.01
N SER A 342 13.69 -5.36 -17.05
CA SER A 342 12.85 -6.55 -17.08
C SER A 342 13.11 -7.47 -18.28
N LYS A 343 13.65 -6.95 -19.39
CA LYS A 343 13.96 -7.72 -20.61
C LYS A 343 15.11 -8.71 -20.42
N THR A 344 15.91 -8.55 -19.36
CA THR A 344 16.97 -9.50 -19.00
C THR A 344 16.43 -10.79 -18.40
N VAL A 345 15.14 -10.84 -18.04
CA VAL A 345 14.49 -12.02 -17.46
C VAL A 345 13.82 -12.84 -18.56
N HIS A 346 14.17 -14.12 -18.64
CA HIS A 346 13.48 -15.06 -19.53
C HIS A 346 12.15 -15.48 -18.90
N GLY A 347 11.06 -14.94 -19.41
CA GLY A 347 9.71 -15.29 -18.99
C GLY A 347 9.06 -16.35 -19.88
N TYR A 348 7.74 -16.43 -19.80
CA TYR A 348 6.94 -17.42 -20.51
C TYR A 348 6.02 -16.71 -21.53
N SER A 349 6.19 -17.01 -22.82
CA SER A 349 5.24 -16.61 -23.86
C SER A 349 4.19 -17.72 -24.07
N PHE A 350 3.07 -17.38 -24.70
CA PHE A 350 2.03 -18.34 -25.05
C PHE A 350 2.54 -19.35 -26.08
N GLN A 351 2.67 -20.62 -25.70
CA GLN A 351 3.17 -21.72 -26.54
C GLN A 351 2.42 -23.01 -26.18
N PRO A 352 1.21 -23.23 -26.72
CA PRO A 352 0.39 -24.42 -26.40
C PRO A 352 1.10 -25.75 -26.61
N SER A 353 1.93 -25.88 -27.63
CA SER A 353 2.69 -27.11 -27.91
C SER A 353 3.67 -27.42 -26.76
N LYS A 354 4.36 -26.42 -26.23
CA LYS A 354 5.23 -26.58 -25.04
C LYS A 354 4.42 -26.89 -23.78
N ALA A 355 3.25 -26.28 -23.64
CA ALA A 355 2.37 -26.59 -22.52
C ALA A 355 2.00 -28.09 -22.53
N GLN A 356 1.60 -28.62 -23.68
CA GLN A 356 1.29 -30.05 -23.85
C GLN A 356 2.52 -30.94 -23.60
N GLU A 357 3.69 -30.56 -24.09
CA GLU A 357 4.95 -31.26 -23.85
C GLU A 357 5.26 -31.38 -22.35
N TYR A 358 5.18 -30.25 -21.61
CA TYR A 358 5.40 -30.25 -20.17
C TYR A 358 4.33 -31.01 -19.40
N MET A 359 3.07 -30.99 -19.82
CA MET A 359 2.02 -31.82 -19.22
C MET A 359 2.32 -33.32 -19.41
N ALA A 360 2.78 -33.69 -20.60
CA ALA A 360 3.17 -35.10 -20.88
C ALA A 360 4.36 -35.53 -20.00
N LYS A 361 5.41 -34.67 -19.89
CA LYS A 361 6.56 -34.91 -18.99
C LYS A 361 6.16 -35.02 -17.53
N ALA A 362 5.13 -34.31 -17.10
CA ALA A 362 4.57 -34.39 -15.77
C ALA A 362 3.73 -35.61 -15.49
N GLY A 363 3.53 -36.51 -16.50
CA GLY A 363 2.73 -37.74 -16.39
C GLY A 363 1.27 -37.58 -16.82
N PHE A 364 0.88 -36.45 -17.41
CA PHE A 364 -0.50 -36.14 -17.83
C PHE A 364 -0.59 -35.89 -19.34
N PRO A 365 -0.26 -36.83 -20.22
CA PRO A 365 -0.31 -36.66 -21.66
C PRO A 365 -1.73 -36.29 -22.11
N LYS A 366 -1.86 -35.18 -22.85
CA LYS A 366 -3.17 -34.63 -23.26
C LYS A 366 -4.14 -34.36 -22.09
N GLY A 367 -3.63 -34.13 -20.89
CA GLY A 367 -4.42 -33.92 -19.69
C GLY A 367 -5.01 -35.16 -19.05
N LYS A 368 -4.74 -36.35 -19.59
CA LYS A 368 -5.33 -37.62 -19.08
C LYS A 368 -4.88 -37.85 -17.63
N GLY A 369 -5.87 -38.02 -16.73
CA GLY A 369 -5.63 -38.25 -15.30
C GLY A 369 -5.23 -37.02 -14.50
N PHE A 370 -5.22 -35.82 -15.09
CA PHE A 370 -5.01 -34.56 -14.35
C PHE A 370 -6.25 -34.28 -13.49
N PRO A 371 -6.08 -34.00 -12.19
CA PRO A 371 -7.22 -33.75 -11.30
C PRO A 371 -7.86 -32.39 -11.53
N ASP A 372 -9.07 -32.25 -11.03
CA ASP A 372 -9.68 -30.91 -10.91
C ASP A 372 -8.86 -30.03 -9.97
N ILE A 373 -8.69 -28.77 -10.35
CA ILE A 373 -8.01 -27.77 -9.55
C ILE A 373 -8.93 -26.58 -9.29
N THR A 374 -8.75 -25.96 -8.13
CA THR A 374 -9.52 -24.78 -7.75
C THR A 374 -8.65 -23.53 -7.93
N LEU A 375 -9.18 -22.53 -8.60
CA LEU A 375 -8.62 -21.17 -8.66
C LEU A 375 -9.33 -20.31 -7.63
N GLU A 376 -8.59 -19.90 -6.61
CA GLU A 376 -9.10 -18.99 -5.59
C GLU A 376 -8.89 -17.54 -6.03
N LEU A 377 -9.87 -16.69 -5.75
CA LEU A 377 -9.86 -15.27 -6.08
C LEU A 377 -9.98 -14.45 -4.81
N ASN A 378 -9.31 -13.30 -4.80
CA ASN A 378 -9.60 -12.27 -3.81
C ASN A 378 -10.90 -11.52 -4.16
N SER A 379 -11.40 -10.71 -3.24
CA SER A 379 -12.64 -9.95 -3.36
C SER A 379 -12.64 -8.83 -4.43
N GLY A 380 -11.62 -8.74 -5.28
CA GLY A 380 -11.39 -7.64 -6.23
C GLY A 380 -12.42 -7.47 -7.36
N GLY A 381 -13.69 -7.72 -7.08
CA GLY A 381 -14.83 -7.38 -7.94
C GLY A 381 -14.91 -8.19 -9.25
N ALA A 382 -15.76 -7.71 -10.15
CA ALA A 382 -16.08 -8.37 -11.43
C ALA A 382 -14.85 -8.59 -12.33
N ARG A 383 -13.85 -7.72 -12.25
CA ARG A 383 -12.61 -7.81 -13.04
C ARG A 383 -11.85 -9.12 -12.79
N ASN A 384 -11.68 -9.52 -11.53
CA ASN A 384 -10.97 -10.74 -11.18
C ASN A 384 -11.73 -11.98 -11.63
N ALA A 385 -13.06 -11.97 -11.50
CA ALA A 385 -13.92 -13.03 -11.99
C ALA A 385 -13.82 -13.19 -13.52
N GLN A 386 -13.85 -12.09 -14.28
CA GLN A 386 -13.71 -12.11 -15.74
C GLN A 386 -12.36 -12.69 -16.19
N VAL A 387 -11.28 -12.32 -15.51
CA VAL A 387 -9.94 -12.89 -15.81
C VAL A 387 -9.91 -14.39 -15.49
N ALA A 388 -10.47 -14.82 -14.36
CA ALA A 388 -10.53 -16.24 -13.99
C ALA A 388 -11.34 -17.06 -15.00
N GLU A 389 -12.48 -16.57 -15.44
CA GLU A 389 -13.27 -17.22 -16.49
C GLU A 389 -12.52 -17.31 -17.83
N ALA A 390 -11.76 -16.29 -18.18
CA ALA A 390 -10.90 -16.33 -19.37
C ALA A 390 -9.78 -17.36 -19.24
N LEU A 391 -9.13 -17.45 -18.07
CA LEU A 391 -8.10 -18.46 -17.77
C LEU A 391 -8.65 -19.88 -17.83
N LYS A 392 -9.87 -20.09 -17.32
CA LYS A 392 -10.55 -21.40 -17.36
C LYS A 392 -10.79 -21.88 -18.80
N LYS A 393 -10.93 -20.96 -19.75
CA LYS A 393 -11.18 -21.27 -21.17
C LYS A 393 -9.91 -21.46 -21.99
N MET A 394 -8.75 -21.19 -21.44
CA MET A 394 -7.44 -21.38 -22.08
C MET A 394 -6.87 -22.77 -21.78
#